data_ce83d73aacf3b383bfbced9fe6bdfd13
#
_entry.id   ce83d73aacf3b383bfbced9fe6bdfd13
#
_cell.length_a   1.000
_cell.length_b   1.000
_cell.length_c   1.000
_cell.angle_alpha   90.00
_cell.angle_beta   90.00
_cell.angle_gamma   90.00
#
_symmetry.space_group_name_H-M   'P 1'
#
loop_
_entity.id
_entity.type
_entity.pdbx_description
1 polymer ?
#
loop_
_entity_poly.entity_id
_entity_poly.type
_entity_poly.pdbx_seq_one_letter_code
_entity_poly.pdbx_strand_id
1 'polypeptide(L)'
;MHDRKAVLDLIAAIEADLARLKALVQPAPSPSDPANPHNKTVDGKLTPDGVECCYRMFDEGKSRYSVARAMKISFTAATHRFKAWREAGGVSRKRVRLG
;
A
#
# COMPACT_ATOMS: atom_id res chain seq x y z
N MET A 1 -31.25 -24.12 24.60
CA MET A 1 -31.10 -23.85 23.17
C MET A 1 -30.79 -22.37 22.99
N HIS A 2 -29.69 -22.06 22.31
CA HIS A 2 -29.28 -20.67 22.11
C HIS A 2 -30.12 -20.03 21.02
N ASP A 3 -30.60 -18.83 21.29
CA ASP A 3 -31.27 -18.03 20.29
C ASP A 3 -30.28 -17.58 19.23
N ARG A 4 -30.56 -17.94 17.99
CA ARG A 4 -29.72 -17.62 16.84
C ARG A 4 -29.49 -16.12 16.69
N LYS A 5 -30.54 -15.34 16.94
CA LYS A 5 -30.47 -13.88 16.88
C LYS A 5 -29.53 -13.31 17.94
N ALA A 6 -29.62 -13.84 19.17
CA ALA A 6 -28.75 -13.40 20.27
C ALA A 6 -27.28 -13.71 19.97
N VAL A 7 -26.98 -14.87 19.36
CA VAL A 7 -25.62 -15.23 18.96
C VAL A 7 -25.11 -14.30 17.88
N LEU A 8 -25.93 -14.00 16.87
CA LEU A 8 -25.56 -13.09 15.79
C LEU A 8 -25.34 -11.66 16.30
N ASP A 9 -26.16 -11.21 17.25
CA ASP A 9 -26.01 -9.89 17.86
C ASP A 9 -24.69 -9.80 18.64
N LEU A 10 -24.30 -10.87 19.32
CA LEU A 10 -23.02 -10.94 20.04
C LEU A 10 -21.84 -10.89 19.06
N ILE A 11 -21.92 -11.62 17.96
CA ILE A 11 -20.90 -11.61 16.92
C ILE A 11 -20.73 -10.21 16.35
N ALA A 12 -21.85 -9.54 16.05
CA ALA A 12 -21.81 -8.18 15.51
C ALA A 12 -21.15 -7.21 16.49
N ALA A 13 -21.44 -7.34 17.79
CA ALA A 13 -20.81 -6.51 18.84
C ALA A 13 -19.32 -6.76 18.92
N ILE A 14 -18.87 -8.01 18.83
CA ILE A 14 -17.46 -8.38 18.84
C ILE A 14 -16.74 -7.82 17.63
N GLU A 15 -17.35 -7.92 16.46
CA GLU A 15 -16.78 -7.38 15.22
C GLU A 15 -16.62 -5.86 15.30
N ALA A 16 -17.60 -5.16 15.86
CA ALA A 16 -17.53 -3.71 16.06
C ALA A 16 -16.42 -3.33 17.01
N ASP A 17 -16.28 -4.06 18.12
CA ASP A 17 -15.21 -3.83 19.09
C ASP A 17 -13.85 -4.11 18.52
N LEU A 18 -13.71 -5.16 17.72
CA LEU A 18 -12.46 -5.51 17.05
C LEU A 18 -12.05 -4.41 16.07
N ALA A 19 -12.99 -3.89 15.29
CA ALA A 19 -12.72 -2.80 14.37
C ALA A 19 -12.27 -1.55 15.11
N ARG A 20 -12.89 -1.26 16.27
CA ARG A 20 -12.52 -0.12 17.09
C ARG A 20 -11.12 -0.28 17.67
N LEU A 21 -10.77 -1.48 18.14
CA LEU A 21 -9.42 -1.78 18.64
C LEU A 21 -8.39 -1.62 17.54
N LYS A 22 -8.68 -2.12 16.36
CA LYS A 22 -7.80 -1.95 15.18
C LYS A 22 -7.53 -0.50 14.91
N ALA A 23 -8.56 0.34 14.93
CA ALA A 23 -8.42 1.77 14.68
C ALA A 23 -7.55 2.46 15.75
N LEU A 24 -7.65 2.01 17.00
CA LEU A 24 -6.88 2.59 18.11
C LEU A 24 -5.41 2.22 18.10
N VAL A 25 -5.09 0.99 17.66
CA VAL A 25 -3.70 0.50 17.67
C VAL A 25 -3.02 0.64 16.31
N GLN A 26 -3.77 1.03 15.29
CA GLN A 26 -3.23 1.20 13.95
C GLN A 26 -2.42 2.49 13.90
N PRO A 27 -1.10 2.41 13.73
CA PRO A 27 -0.27 3.61 13.65
C PRO A 27 -0.49 4.34 12.32
N ALA A 28 0.33 5.36 12.07
CA ALA A 28 0.39 6.00 10.77
C ALA A 28 0.54 4.95 9.65
N PRO A 29 0.13 5.28 8.41
CA PRO A 29 0.25 4.33 7.28
C PRO A 29 1.65 3.74 7.18
N SER A 30 1.72 2.44 6.84
CA SER A 30 2.98 1.75 6.66
C SER A 30 3.83 2.43 5.57
N PRO A 31 5.18 2.51 5.73
CA PRO A 31 6.04 3.03 4.67
C PRO A 31 5.87 2.30 3.34
N SER A 32 5.44 1.03 3.37
CA SER A 32 5.20 0.26 2.15
C SER A 32 3.80 0.46 1.57
N ASP A 33 2.93 1.24 2.23
CA ASP A 33 1.58 1.52 1.74
C ASP A 33 1.66 2.49 0.55
N PRO A 34 1.13 2.12 -0.63
CA PRO A 34 1.12 3.02 -1.78
C PRO A 34 0.41 4.35 -1.53
N ALA A 35 -0.54 4.38 -0.60
CA ALA A 35 -1.28 5.58 -0.27
C ALA A 35 -0.62 6.45 0.81
N ASN A 36 0.57 6.07 1.29
CA ASN A 36 1.27 6.83 2.32
C ASN A 36 1.58 8.25 1.82
N PRO A 37 1.21 9.31 2.56
CA PRO A 37 1.48 10.70 2.16
C PRO A 37 2.96 11.00 1.93
N HIS A 38 3.86 10.28 2.58
CA HIS A 38 5.32 10.46 2.39
C HIS A 38 5.81 9.99 1.03
N ASN A 39 4.96 9.30 0.25
CA ASN A 39 5.34 8.84 -1.09
C ASN A 39 5.39 9.97 -2.11
N LYS A 40 4.78 11.11 -1.80
CA LYS A 40 4.74 12.25 -2.70
C LYS A 40 5.12 13.53 -1.97
N THR A 41 5.76 14.44 -2.72
CA THR A 41 6.01 15.80 -2.26
C THR A 41 4.73 16.62 -2.34
N VAL A 42 4.76 17.84 -1.81
CA VAL A 42 3.65 18.81 -1.91
C VAL A 42 3.26 19.05 -3.37
N ASP A 43 4.24 19.00 -4.28
CA ASP A 43 4.01 19.19 -5.72
C ASP A 43 3.48 17.94 -6.43
N GLY A 44 3.28 16.85 -5.71
CA GLY A 44 2.78 15.60 -6.28
C GLY A 44 3.84 14.72 -6.92
N LYS A 45 5.11 15.05 -6.79
CA LYS A 45 6.22 14.24 -7.29
C LYS A 45 6.53 13.11 -6.31
N LEU A 46 6.99 11.97 -6.84
CA LEU A 46 7.37 10.85 -5.99
C LEU A 46 8.63 11.18 -5.18
N THR A 47 8.58 10.86 -3.89
CA THR A 47 9.75 10.89 -3.02
C THR A 47 10.58 9.62 -3.25
N PRO A 48 11.82 9.54 -2.69
CA PRO A 48 12.57 8.28 -2.74
C PRO A 48 11.79 7.11 -2.17
N ASP A 49 11.02 7.30 -1.10
CA ASP A 49 10.14 6.27 -0.55
C ASP A 49 9.04 5.88 -1.52
N GLY A 50 8.44 6.86 -2.20
CA GLY A 50 7.43 6.61 -3.22
C GLY A 50 7.96 5.81 -4.39
N VAL A 51 9.17 6.13 -4.84
CA VAL A 51 9.84 5.37 -5.90
C VAL A 51 10.08 3.92 -5.46
N GLU A 52 10.55 3.71 -4.24
CA GLU A 52 10.77 2.36 -3.71
C GLU A 52 9.45 1.58 -3.59
N CYS A 53 8.37 2.25 -3.20
CA CYS A 53 7.03 1.62 -3.18
C CYS A 53 6.63 1.13 -4.57
N CYS A 54 6.86 1.93 -5.61
CA CYS A 54 6.61 1.51 -6.99
C CYS A 54 7.42 0.26 -7.33
N TYR A 55 8.70 0.26 -7.00
CA TYR A 55 9.58 -0.86 -7.31
C TYR A 55 9.15 -2.13 -6.58
N ARG A 56 8.72 -2.03 -5.32
CA ARG A 56 8.22 -3.19 -4.57
C ARG A 56 6.95 -3.77 -5.18
N MET A 57 6.09 -2.91 -5.72
CA MET A 57 4.90 -3.37 -6.44
C MET A 57 5.28 -4.14 -7.70
N PHE A 58 6.28 -3.66 -8.45
CA PHE A 58 6.80 -4.38 -9.60
C PHE A 58 7.47 -5.70 -9.19
N ASP A 59 8.19 -5.73 -8.06
CA ASP A 59 8.75 -6.96 -7.49
C ASP A 59 7.67 -8.01 -7.26
N GLU A 60 6.46 -7.59 -6.88
CA GLU A 60 5.31 -8.46 -6.65
C GLU A 60 4.60 -8.87 -7.94
N GLY A 61 5.04 -8.40 -9.08
CA GLY A 61 4.43 -8.69 -10.37
C GLY A 61 3.26 -7.80 -10.76
N LYS A 62 3.08 -6.66 -10.08
CA LYS A 62 2.04 -5.71 -10.43
C LYS A 62 2.30 -5.08 -11.79
N SER A 63 1.22 -4.79 -12.54
CA SER A 63 1.33 -4.11 -13.83
C SER A 63 1.58 -2.61 -13.63
N ARG A 64 2.09 -1.96 -14.68
CA ARG A 64 2.25 -0.50 -14.69
C ARG A 64 0.92 0.21 -14.40
N TYR A 65 -0.15 -0.31 -14.95
CA TYR A 65 -1.49 0.24 -14.73
C TYR A 65 -1.90 0.16 -13.26
N SER A 66 -1.67 -1.00 -12.63
CA SER A 66 -1.98 -1.19 -11.21
C SER A 66 -1.15 -0.26 -10.33
N VAL A 67 0.14 -0.09 -10.64
CA VAL A 67 1.03 0.82 -9.91
C VAL A 67 0.56 2.26 -10.08
N ALA A 68 0.22 2.68 -11.30
CA ALA A 68 -0.27 4.03 -11.56
C ALA A 68 -1.50 4.34 -10.73
N ARG A 69 -2.45 3.42 -10.66
CA ARG A 69 -3.67 3.59 -9.86
C ARG A 69 -3.39 3.64 -8.37
N ALA A 70 -2.58 2.72 -7.87
CA ALA A 70 -2.28 2.62 -6.44
C ALA A 70 -1.50 3.83 -5.94
N MET A 71 -0.52 4.29 -6.73
CA MET A 71 0.33 5.42 -6.37
C MET A 71 -0.29 6.77 -6.77
N LYS A 72 -1.41 6.76 -7.47
CA LYS A 72 -2.08 7.97 -7.99
C LYS A 72 -1.13 8.81 -8.85
N ILE A 73 -0.45 8.15 -9.78
CA ILE A 73 0.44 8.77 -10.75
C ILE A 73 -0.05 8.46 -12.17
N SER A 74 0.46 9.19 -13.15
CA SER A 74 0.11 8.93 -14.55
C SER A 74 0.68 7.58 -15.00
N PHE A 75 0.07 7.01 -16.04
CA PHE A 75 0.59 5.78 -16.65
C PHE A 75 2.00 5.99 -17.20
N THR A 76 2.27 7.17 -17.77
CA THR A 76 3.60 7.53 -18.26
C THR A 76 4.62 7.52 -17.12
N ALA A 77 4.29 8.11 -15.98
CA ALA A 77 5.17 8.09 -14.81
C ALA A 77 5.43 6.66 -14.32
N ALA A 78 4.39 5.83 -14.27
CA ALA A 78 4.52 4.42 -13.90
C ALA A 78 5.42 3.66 -14.90
N THR A 79 5.30 3.97 -16.18
CA THR A 79 6.15 3.37 -17.22
C THR A 79 7.61 3.75 -17.04
N HIS A 80 7.89 5.01 -16.69
CA HIS A 80 9.25 5.45 -16.38
C HIS A 80 9.82 4.71 -15.19
N ARG A 81 9.02 4.51 -14.14
CA ARG A 81 9.44 3.76 -12.95
C ARG A 81 9.67 2.29 -13.28
N PHE A 82 8.83 1.70 -14.12
CA PHE A 82 8.99 0.33 -14.56
C PHE A 82 10.30 0.12 -15.32
N LYS A 83 10.61 1.04 -16.23
CA LYS A 83 11.86 1.01 -16.97
C LYS A 83 13.06 1.13 -16.05
N ALA A 84 13.02 2.07 -15.12
CA ALA A 84 14.09 2.26 -14.13
C ALA A 84 14.26 1.02 -13.26
N TRP A 85 13.14 0.39 -12.86
CA TRP A 85 13.17 -0.85 -12.09
C TRP A 85 13.86 -1.98 -12.86
N ARG A 86 13.54 -2.14 -14.14
CA ARG A 86 14.18 -3.15 -14.98
C ARG A 86 15.68 -2.89 -15.14
N GLU A 87 16.06 -1.65 -15.33
CA GLU A 87 17.48 -1.24 -15.47
C GLU A 87 18.25 -1.47 -14.17
N ALA A 88 17.58 -1.40 -13.02
CA ALA A 88 18.19 -1.67 -11.73
C ALA A 88 18.31 -3.16 -11.40
N GLY A 89 17.82 -4.05 -12.28
CA GLY A 89 17.90 -5.50 -12.11
C GLY A 89 16.56 -6.19 -11.91
N GLY A 90 15.44 -5.48 -11.95
CA GLY A 90 14.12 -6.08 -11.76
C GLY A 90 13.97 -6.72 -10.39
N VAL A 91 13.44 -7.92 -10.34
CA VAL A 91 13.24 -8.65 -9.06
C VAL A 91 14.56 -8.98 -8.36
N SER A 92 15.67 -8.93 -9.07
CA SER A 92 17.00 -9.18 -8.50
C SER A 92 17.70 -7.92 -8.00
N ARG A 93 17.04 -6.77 -8.12
CA ARG A 93 17.61 -5.50 -7.68
C ARG A 93 17.84 -5.45 -6.19
N LYS A 94 18.76 -4.60 -5.78
CA LYS A 94 18.98 -4.33 -4.36
C LYS A 94 17.87 -3.39 -3.86
N ARG A 95 17.12 -3.83 -2.85
CA ARG A 95 16.04 -3.02 -2.27
C ARG A 95 16.59 -1.91 -1.39
N VAL A 96 15.94 -0.76 -1.50
CA VAL A 96 16.25 0.39 -0.65
C VAL A 96 15.35 0.34 0.58
N ARG A 97 15.90 0.65 1.73
CA ARG A 97 15.15 0.69 2.99
C ARG A 97 14.16 1.85 2.96
N LEU A 98 12.90 1.56 3.34
CA LEU A 98 11.86 2.57 3.48
C LEU A 98 11.93 3.23 4.86
N GLY A 99 11.63 4.52 4.90
CA GLY A 99 11.53 5.25 6.16
C GLY A 99 12.37 6.50 6.25
#